data_7c4134a31f6d7138671ee75e601513b3
#
_entry.id   7c4134a31f6d7138671ee75e601513b3
#
_cell.length_a   1.000
_cell.length_b   1.000
_cell.length_c   1.000
_cell.angle_alpha   90.00
_cell.angle_beta   90.00
_cell.angle_gamma   90.00
#
_symmetry.space_group_name_H-M   'P 1'
#
loop_
_entity.id
_entity.type
_entity.pdbx_description
1 polymer ?
#
loop_
_entity_poly.entity_id
_entity_poly.type
_entity_poly.pdbx_seq_one_letter_code
_entity_poly.pdbx_strand_id
1 'polypeptide(L)'
;MDLPRMRPMDTALFEERVKEIPRLRSCLSGGRVERWPRKQALRDMLFDIVVDCMQEGSTWTEREITQELAAITADPVTLRRALIDEERLVRSPDGSQYRLASKVASGQTLPERTRLN
;
A
#
# COMPACT_ATOMS: atom_id res chain seq x y z
N MET A 1 -0.47 -22.11 -16.63
CA MET A 1 -0.51 -21.65 -16.38
C MET A 1 -0.48 -20.73 -16.30
N ASP A 2 -0.62 -20.03 -16.20
CA ASP A 2 -0.61 -19.14 -16.13
C ASP A 2 -0.35 -18.40 -15.45
N LEU A 3 -0.06 -17.82 -15.36
CA LEU A 3 0.24 -17.15 -14.75
C LEU A 3 -0.06 -16.06 -14.50
N PRO A 4 -0.31 -15.67 -14.00
CA PRO A 4 -0.84 -14.62 -13.65
C PRO A 4 0.03 -13.66 -13.26
N ARG A 5 0.35 -12.88 -13.81
CA ARG A 5 1.11 -12.01 -13.47
C ARG A 5 0.60 -11.09 -12.54
N MET A 6 -0.55 -10.85 -12.44
CA MET A 6 -1.06 -9.93 -11.57
C MET A 6 -1.82 -10.60 -10.56
N ARG A 7 -1.27 -11.01 -9.50
CA ARG A 7 -1.98 -11.58 -8.44
C ARG A 7 -2.70 -10.51 -7.69
N PRO A 8 -3.92 -10.71 -7.27
CA PRO A 8 -4.61 -9.74 -6.44
C PRO A 8 -3.92 -9.62 -5.10
N MET A 9 -4.19 -8.50 -4.42
CA MET A 9 -3.69 -8.30 -3.08
C MET A 9 -4.15 -9.42 -2.17
N ASP A 10 -3.30 -9.84 -1.26
CA ASP A 10 -3.64 -10.88 -0.30
C ASP A 10 -4.46 -10.26 0.82
N THR A 11 -5.78 -10.25 0.62
CA THR A 11 -6.66 -9.58 1.58
C THR A 11 -6.77 -10.33 2.89
N ALA A 12 -6.63 -11.66 2.87
CA ALA A 12 -6.65 -12.42 4.10
C ALA A 12 -5.45 -12.09 4.97
N LEU A 13 -4.29 -11.98 4.37
CA LEU A 13 -3.09 -11.59 5.09
C LEU A 13 -3.21 -10.17 5.60
N PHE A 14 -3.76 -9.28 4.78
CA PHE A 14 -3.94 -7.90 5.18
C PHE A 14 -4.81 -7.82 6.43
N GLU A 15 -5.95 -8.49 6.40
CA GLU A 15 -6.87 -8.46 7.53
C GLU A 15 -6.21 -9.04 8.78
N GLU A 16 -5.51 -10.13 8.63
CA GLU A 16 -4.86 -10.78 9.75
C GLU A 16 -3.82 -9.88 10.38
N ARG A 17 -3.00 -9.24 9.55
CA ARG A 17 -1.94 -8.39 10.05
C ARG A 17 -2.48 -7.15 10.74
N VAL A 18 -3.53 -6.56 10.19
CA VAL A 18 -4.13 -5.39 10.81
C VAL A 18 -4.72 -5.76 12.18
N LYS A 19 -5.35 -6.93 12.25
CA LYS A 19 -5.97 -7.34 13.50
C LYS A 19 -4.96 -7.64 14.59
N GLU A 20 -3.71 -7.90 14.23
CA GLU A 20 -2.68 -8.13 15.23
C GLU A 20 -2.30 -6.85 15.95
N ILE A 21 -2.66 -5.71 15.44
CA ILE A 21 -2.34 -4.44 16.05
C ILE A 21 -3.63 -3.86 16.62
N PRO A 22 -3.80 -3.92 17.95
CA PRO A 22 -5.08 -3.53 18.53
C PRO A 22 -5.57 -2.16 18.14
N ARG A 23 -4.66 -1.21 17.98
CA ARG A 23 -5.07 0.15 17.67
C ARG A 23 -5.51 0.31 16.23
N LEU A 24 -5.21 -0.67 15.37
CA LEU A 24 -5.67 -0.64 13.99
C LEU A 24 -6.91 -1.47 13.77
N ARG A 25 -7.23 -2.33 14.72
CA ARG A 25 -8.36 -3.24 14.58
C ARG A 25 -9.66 -2.51 14.31
N SER A 26 -9.87 -1.39 14.99
CA SER A 26 -11.10 -0.65 14.85
C SER A 26 -11.21 0.08 13.51
N CYS A 27 -10.14 0.11 12.74
CA CYS A 27 -10.18 0.73 11.42
C CYS A 27 -10.84 -0.17 10.39
N LEU A 28 -10.96 -1.46 10.69
CA LEU A 28 -11.54 -2.42 9.74
C LEU A 28 -13.01 -2.62 9.98
N SER A 29 -13.73 -2.83 8.89
CA SER A 29 -15.11 -3.25 8.94
C SER A 29 -15.29 -4.21 7.77
N GLY A 30 -15.65 -5.46 8.08
CA GLY A 30 -15.83 -6.47 7.04
C GLY A 30 -14.56 -6.77 6.28
N GLY A 31 -13.42 -6.65 6.93
CA GLY A 31 -12.14 -6.94 6.29
C GLY A 31 -11.57 -5.80 5.46
N ARG A 32 -12.28 -4.68 5.43
CA ARG A 32 -11.83 -3.52 4.65
C ARG A 32 -11.61 -2.35 5.58
N VAL A 33 -10.72 -1.45 5.19
CA VAL A 33 -10.47 -0.26 5.98
C VAL A 33 -11.63 0.69 5.82
N GLU A 34 -12.28 1.01 6.92
CA GLU A 34 -13.40 1.91 6.91
C GLU A 34 -12.97 3.29 7.32
N ARG A 35 -11.95 3.40 8.15
CA ARG A 35 -11.47 4.70 8.55
C ARG A 35 -9.97 4.63 8.76
N TRP A 36 -9.28 5.68 8.40
CA TRP A 36 -7.83 5.72 8.48
C TRP A 36 -7.40 6.39 9.78
N PRO A 37 -6.35 5.90 10.43
CA PRO A 37 -5.90 6.50 11.68
C PRO A 37 -5.44 7.93 11.47
N ARG A 38 -5.65 8.77 12.45
CA ARG A 38 -5.19 10.13 12.38
C ARG A 38 -3.72 10.26 12.75
N LYS A 39 -3.27 9.43 13.68
CA LYS A 39 -1.89 9.50 14.11
C LYS A 39 -0.97 8.99 13.02
N GLN A 40 0.05 9.76 12.74
CA GLN A 40 0.95 9.43 11.65
C GLN A 40 1.60 8.06 11.86
N ALA A 41 2.03 7.76 13.09
CA ALA A 41 2.68 6.49 13.34
C ALA A 41 1.76 5.31 13.03
N LEU A 42 0.49 5.40 13.39
CA LEU A 42 -0.45 4.33 13.11
C LEU A 42 -0.77 4.26 11.61
N ARG A 43 -0.85 5.41 10.96
CA ARG A 43 -1.10 5.44 9.53
C ARG A 43 0.07 4.81 8.79
N ASP A 44 1.31 5.10 9.23
CA ASP A 44 2.48 4.50 8.63
C ASP A 44 2.45 2.99 8.76
N MET A 45 2.06 2.48 9.93
CA MET A 45 1.98 1.05 10.13
C MET A 45 0.94 0.43 9.20
N LEU A 46 -0.20 1.09 9.05
CA LEU A 46 -1.23 0.56 8.18
C LEU A 46 -0.78 0.58 6.72
N PHE A 47 -0.13 1.65 6.29
CA PHE A 47 0.40 1.72 4.92
C PHE A 47 1.47 0.65 4.70
N ASP A 48 2.32 0.40 5.69
CA ASP A 48 3.31 -0.66 5.56
C ASP A 48 2.64 -2.01 5.34
N ILE A 49 1.57 -2.27 6.06
CA ILE A 49 0.85 -3.53 5.89
C ILE A 49 0.25 -3.60 4.49
N VAL A 50 -0.31 -2.49 4.01
CA VAL A 50 -0.89 -2.46 2.67
C VAL A 50 0.16 -2.85 1.62
N VAL A 51 1.32 -2.20 1.66
CA VAL A 51 2.32 -2.48 0.63
C VAL A 51 2.94 -3.85 0.78
N ASP A 52 3.03 -4.36 2.01
CA ASP A 52 3.55 -5.70 2.22
C ASP A 52 2.63 -6.77 1.65
N CYS A 53 1.35 -6.48 1.53
CA CYS A 53 0.41 -7.44 0.98
C CYS A 53 0.27 -7.32 -0.54
N MET A 54 0.94 -6.36 -1.15
CA MET A 54 0.93 -6.21 -2.60
C MET A 54 2.13 -6.94 -3.18
N GLN A 55 2.00 -7.34 -4.42
CA GLN A 55 3.05 -8.13 -5.04
C GLN A 55 4.22 -7.25 -5.46
N GLU A 56 5.37 -7.48 -4.86
CA GLU A 56 6.56 -6.73 -5.16
C GLU A 56 7.02 -7.04 -6.58
N GLY A 57 7.53 -6.02 -7.25
CA GLY A 57 8.01 -6.20 -8.61
C GLY A 57 6.95 -6.05 -9.68
N SER A 58 5.69 -5.92 -9.27
CA SER A 58 4.61 -5.73 -10.24
C SER A 58 4.51 -4.29 -10.67
N THR A 59 3.97 -4.09 -11.85
CA THR A 59 3.56 -2.77 -12.28
C THR A 59 2.08 -2.81 -12.56
N TRP A 60 1.42 -1.70 -12.34
CA TRP A 60 -0.03 -1.61 -12.53
C TRP A 60 -0.36 -0.38 -13.34
N THR A 61 -1.40 -0.48 -14.18
CA THR A 61 -1.99 0.74 -14.74
C THR A 61 -2.79 1.41 -13.61
N GLU A 62 -3.21 2.64 -13.86
CA GLU A 62 -4.02 3.33 -12.86
C GLU A 62 -5.28 2.54 -12.52
N ARG A 63 -5.92 1.97 -13.52
CA ARG A 63 -7.11 1.17 -13.29
C ARG A 63 -6.79 -0.08 -12.46
N GLU A 64 -5.69 -0.74 -12.79
CA GLU A 64 -5.32 -1.96 -12.08
C GLU A 64 -5.00 -1.70 -10.62
N ILE A 65 -4.22 -0.66 -10.34
CA ILE A 65 -3.87 -0.37 -8.96
C ILE A 65 -5.10 0.06 -8.16
N THR A 66 -6.00 0.80 -8.80
CA THR A 66 -7.21 1.23 -8.14
C THR A 66 -8.09 0.02 -7.81
N GLN A 67 -8.20 -0.94 -8.72
CA GLN A 67 -8.97 -2.15 -8.45
C GLN A 67 -8.32 -2.98 -7.36
N GLU A 68 -7.01 -3.04 -7.36
CA GLU A 68 -6.29 -3.80 -6.33
C GLU A 68 -6.61 -3.23 -4.95
N LEU A 69 -6.53 -1.91 -4.81
CA LEU A 69 -6.77 -1.27 -3.53
C LEU A 69 -8.25 -1.30 -3.13
N ALA A 70 -9.15 -1.40 -4.11
CA ALA A 70 -10.57 -1.49 -3.80
C ALA A 70 -10.92 -2.74 -3.00
N ALA A 71 -10.03 -3.72 -3.00
CA ALA A 71 -10.26 -4.93 -2.22
C ALA A 71 -10.18 -4.65 -0.72
N ILE A 72 -9.49 -3.58 -0.32
CA ILE A 72 -9.29 -3.30 1.10
C ILE A 72 -9.85 -1.96 1.55
N THR A 73 -10.41 -1.17 0.65
CA THR A 73 -10.98 0.11 1.05
C THR A 73 -12.09 0.49 0.09
N ALA A 74 -13.06 1.22 0.60
CA ALA A 74 -14.14 1.72 -0.24
C ALA A 74 -13.69 2.95 -1.04
N ASP A 75 -12.55 3.52 -0.72
CA ASP A 75 -12.06 4.71 -1.40
C ASP A 75 -10.65 4.49 -1.91
N PRO A 76 -10.49 3.64 -2.95
CA PRO A 76 -9.16 3.30 -3.42
C PRO A 76 -8.41 4.48 -4.04
N VAL A 77 -9.11 5.46 -4.58
CA VAL A 77 -8.45 6.60 -5.18
C VAL A 77 -7.71 7.41 -4.12
N THR A 78 -8.37 7.65 -3.00
CA THR A 78 -7.73 8.38 -1.91
C THR A 78 -6.54 7.59 -1.36
N LEU A 79 -6.69 6.27 -1.22
CA LEU A 79 -5.59 5.45 -0.75
C LEU A 79 -4.43 5.48 -1.74
N ARG A 80 -4.72 5.37 -3.03
CA ARG A 80 -3.67 5.41 -4.05
C ARG A 80 -2.88 6.72 -3.96
N ARG A 81 -3.59 7.83 -3.83
CA ARG A 81 -2.92 9.12 -3.73
C ARG A 81 -2.10 9.24 -2.46
N ALA A 82 -2.62 8.72 -1.36
CA ALA A 82 -1.87 8.77 -0.11
C ALA A 82 -0.59 7.95 -0.21
N LEU A 83 -0.65 6.80 -0.86
CA LEU A 83 0.55 5.97 -1.01
C LEU A 83 1.60 6.66 -1.87
N ILE A 84 1.17 7.42 -2.88
CA ILE A 84 2.10 8.21 -3.68
C ILE A 84 2.70 9.32 -2.83
N ASP A 85 1.87 10.03 -2.07
CA ASP A 85 2.34 11.13 -1.24
C ASP A 85 3.31 10.66 -0.18
N GLU A 86 3.12 9.43 0.33
CA GLU A 86 4.01 8.87 1.34
C GLU A 86 5.20 8.16 0.70
N GLU A 87 5.30 8.22 -0.61
CA GLU A 87 6.42 7.63 -1.35
C GLU A 87 6.49 6.12 -1.23
N ARG A 88 5.35 5.48 -1.05
CA ARG A 88 5.28 4.03 -1.03
C ARG A 88 4.91 3.46 -2.37
N LEU A 89 4.27 4.26 -3.22
CA LEU A 89 4.04 3.95 -4.62
C LEU A 89 4.73 4.99 -5.47
N VAL A 90 5.22 4.56 -6.61
CA VAL A 90 5.84 5.47 -7.58
C VAL A 90 5.02 5.43 -8.85
N ARG A 91 4.75 6.59 -9.41
CA ARG A 91 4.02 6.70 -10.65
C ARG A 91 5.01 7.09 -11.75
N SER A 92 4.88 6.49 -12.92
CA SER A 92 5.76 6.84 -14.01
C SER A 92 5.53 8.29 -14.43
N PRO A 93 6.51 8.93 -15.07
CA PRO A 93 6.37 10.34 -15.44
C PRO A 93 5.16 10.64 -16.30
N ASP A 94 4.76 9.70 -17.16
CA ASP A 94 3.59 9.92 -18.00
C ASP A 94 2.29 9.51 -17.32
N GLY A 95 2.37 9.02 -16.09
CA GLY A 95 1.19 8.66 -15.32
C GLY A 95 0.55 7.34 -15.70
N SER A 96 1.18 6.58 -16.59
CA SER A 96 0.54 5.36 -17.09
C SER A 96 0.78 4.14 -16.22
N GLN A 97 1.80 4.15 -15.38
CA GLN A 97 2.13 2.97 -14.60
C GLN A 97 2.47 3.33 -13.17
N TYR A 98 2.20 2.38 -12.29
CA TYR A 98 2.49 2.50 -10.87
C TYR A 98 3.28 1.29 -10.43
N ARG A 99 4.15 1.45 -9.47
CA ARG A 99 4.88 0.33 -8.89
C ARG A 99 5.20 0.67 -7.45
N LEU A 100 5.54 -0.36 -6.68
CA LEU A 100 5.94 -0.13 -5.30
C LEU A 100 7.32 0.52 -5.27
N ALA A 101 7.50 1.43 -4.34
CA ALA A 101 8.81 1.99 -4.11
C ALA A 101 9.72 0.89 -3.58
N SER A 102 10.99 1.02 -3.87
CA SER A 102 11.92 -0.02 -3.49
C SER A 102 12.08 -0.09 -1.98
N LYS A 103 11.82 -1.24 -1.42
CA LYS A 103 12.01 -1.41 -0.01
C LYS A 103 13.44 -1.60 0.34
N VAL A 104 14.19 -2.11 -0.60
CA VAL A 104 15.58 -2.32 -0.34
C VAL A 104 16.27 -1.02 -0.09
N ALA A 105 15.93 -0.06 -0.88
CA ALA A 105 16.54 1.22 -0.69
C ALA A 105 16.23 1.74 0.67
N SER A 106 15.12 1.42 1.15
CA SER A 106 14.78 1.92 2.43
C SER A 106 15.61 1.30 3.45
N GLY A 107 16.01 0.33 3.22
CA GLY A 107 16.81 -0.13 4.19
C GLY A 107 17.92 0.72 4.26
N GLN A 108 18.11 1.22 3.84
CA GLN A 108 19.12 1.73 3.89
C GLN A 108 19.17 2.89 3.58
N THR A 109 18.94 3.16 3.63
CA THR A 109 18.98 4.10 3.42
C THR A 109 18.84 5.02 3.37
N LEU A 110 18.91 5.30 3.54
CA LEU A 110 18.72 6.13 3.50
C LEU A 110 18.68 7.06 3.50
N PRO A 111 18.89 7.12 3.48
CA PRO A 111 18.87 8.00 3.49
C PRO A 111 18.84 8.92 3.27
N GLU A 112 19.10 8.75 3.17
CA GLU A 112 18.97 9.34 2.98
C GLU A 112 18.55 10.17 2.68
N ARG A 113 18.66 10.24 2.68
CA ARG A 113 18.15 10.80 2.55
C ARG A 113 17.98 11.65 2.67
N THR A 114 18.24 11.31 3.05
CA THR A 114 17.89 11.83 3.24
C THR A 114 17.74 12.64 3.21
N ARG A 115 18.08 12.89 3.17
CA ARG A 115 17.85 13.53 3.22
C ARG A 115 17.97 14.37 3.21
N LEU A 116 18.44 14.30 3.34
CA LEU A 116 18.36 14.88 3.38
C LEU A 116 18.29 15.55 3.32
N ASN A 117 18.50 15.61 3.28
CA ASN A 117 18.26 15.99 3.29
C ASN A 117 18.18 16.35 3.39
#